data_0cb9906bc28196ee7408c0384900a740
#
_entry.id   0cb9906bc28196ee7408c0384900a740
#
_cell.length_a   1.000
_cell.length_b   1.000
_cell.length_c   1.000
_cell.angle_alpha   90.00
_cell.angle_beta   90.00
_cell.angle_gamma   90.00
#
_symmetry.space_group_name_H-M   'P 1'
#
loop_
_entity.id
_entity.type
_entity.pdbx_description
1 polymer ?
#
loop_
_entity_poly.entity_id
_entity_poly.type
_entity_poly.pdbx_seq_one_letter_code
_entity_poly.pdbx_strand_id
1 'polypeptide(L)'
;MTQETLHLPIYMDYSATTPVDPRVVDKMVPYLREQFGNPASRSHAYGWDAERAVEEAREQVAALVNADPREIIWTSGATESDNLAIKGAANFYKGKGKHIITVKTEHKAVLDTCRELERDGFEVTYLDVKDNGLLDLDVLKAALRPDTILVSVMHVNNEIGVIQDIETIGELCREKGIVFHVDAAQATGKVEIDLAKLKVDLMSFSAHKTYGPKGIGALYVRRKPRVRIEAQMHGGGHERGMRSGTLPTHQIVGMGEAFRIAREEMATENERIRMLRDKLLRGLSQIEETYVNGDLEHRIPHNLNISFNFVEGESLIMAIKDVAVSSGSACTSASLEPSYVLRALGRNDELAHSSIRFTVGRFTTEQEVDFVIDLLNSKIAKLRELSPLWEMHQEGIDLSTIEWAAH
;
A
#
# COMPACT_ATOMS: atom_id res chain seq x y z
N MET A 1 -18.19 27.32 21.99
CA MET A 1 -17.42 26.32 21.25
C MET A 1 -17.09 25.23 22.25
N THR A 2 -17.77 24.10 22.17
CA THR A 2 -17.47 22.91 22.97
C THR A 2 -16.12 22.43 22.52
N GLN A 3 -15.09 22.42 23.38
CA GLN A 3 -13.85 21.70 23.14
C GLN A 3 -14.24 20.24 22.92
N GLU A 4 -14.16 19.77 21.68
CA GLU A 4 -14.22 18.34 21.41
C GLU A 4 -13.04 17.70 22.14
N THR A 5 -13.35 16.83 23.08
CA THR A 5 -12.34 16.10 23.85
C THR A 5 -11.61 15.17 22.90
N LEU A 6 -10.29 15.34 22.74
CA LEU A 6 -9.45 14.45 21.94
C LEU A 6 -9.60 13.02 22.43
N HIS A 7 -9.88 12.11 21.50
CA HIS A 7 -9.97 10.68 21.80
C HIS A 7 -8.58 10.04 21.63
N LEU A 8 -8.04 9.50 22.70
CA LEU A 8 -6.72 8.84 22.68
C LEU A 8 -6.87 7.31 22.62
N PRO A 9 -5.94 6.60 21.94
CA PRO A 9 -4.84 7.15 21.15
C PRO A 9 -5.34 7.78 19.84
N ILE A 10 -4.68 8.84 19.39
CA ILE A 10 -4.92 9.43 18.07
C ILE A 10 -4.48 8.46 17.00
N TYR A 11 -5.34 8.19 16.01
CA TYR A 11 -5.05 7.25 14.95
C TYR A 11 -4.36 7.93 13.75
N MET A 12 -3.08 7.62 13.52
CA MET A 12 -2.30 8.07 12.37
C MET A 12 -1.59 6.90 11.65
N ASP A 13 -2.30 5.78 11.51
CA ASP A 13 -1.79 4.56 10.85
C ASP A 13 -2.71 4.07 9.71
N TYR A 14 -3.28 5.01 8.95
CA TYR A 14 -4.23 4.74 7.86
C TYR A 14 -3.63 3.92 6.70
N SER A 15 -2.31 3.79 6.61
CA SER A 15 -1.67 2.89 5.65
C SER A 15 -1.64 1.43 6.10
N ALA A 16 -1.79 1.15 7.39
CA ALA A 16 -1.94 -0.21 7.90
C ALA A 16 -3.35 -0.73 7.65
N THR A 17 -4.35 0.04 8.03
CA THR A 17 -5.78 -0.19 7.79
C THR A 17 -6.55 1.10 8.03
N THR A 18 -7.80 1.14 7.59
CA THR A 18 -8.73 2.23 7.88
C THR A 18 -9.91 1.70 8.67
N PRO A 19 -10.62 2.54 9.44
CA PRO A 19 -11.97 2.19 9.85
C PRO A 19 -12.86 2.02 8.61
N VAL A 20 -13.88 1.19 8.71
CA VAL A 20 -14.92 1.13 7.67
C VAL A 20 -15.77 2.40 7.78
N ASP A 21 -15.96 3.09 6.65
CA ASP A 21 -16.85 4.26 6.64
C ASP A 21 -18.27 3.86 7.10
N PRO A 22 -18.92 4.63 7.99
CA PRO A 22 -20.27 4.31 8.45
C PRO A 22 -21.27 4.07 7.30
N ARG A 23 -21.17 4.85 6.22
CA ARG A 23 -21.99 4.68 5.01
C ARG A 23 -21.79 3.32 4.35
N VAL A 24 -20.55 2.79 4.39
CA VAL A 24 -20.21 1.47 3.90
C VAL A 24 -20.80 0.37 4.80
N VAL A 25 -20.68 0.53 6.12
CA VAL A 25 -21.30 -0.41 7.08
C VAL A 25 -22.81 -0.51 6.87
N ASP A 26 -23.49 0.63 6.72
CA ASP A 26 -24.94 0.68 6.49
C ASP A 26 -25.36 -0.06 5.21
N LYS A 27 -24.52 -0.06 4.16
CA LYS A 27 -24.73 -0.83 2.94
C LYS A 27 -24.49 -2.32 3.13
N MET A 28 -23.56 -2.72 4.00
CA MET A 28 -23.19 -4.13 4.22
C MET A 28 -24.22 -4.88 5.09
N VAL A 29 -24.77 -4.23 6.12
CA VAL A 29 -25.60 -4.88 7.13
C VAL A 29 -26.81 -5.63 6.55
N PRO A 30 -27.58 -5.12 5.57
CA PRO A 30 -28.70 -5.88 4.98
C PRO A 30 -28.28 -7.23 4.39
N TYR A 31 -27.09 -7.34 3.83
CA TYR A 31 -26.58 -8.58 3.23
C TYR A 31 -26.08 -9.62 4.24
N LEU A 32 -25.97 -9.22 5.51
CA LEU A 32 -25.67 -10.13 6.61
C LEU A 32 -26.95 -10.76 7.22
N ARG A 33 -28.10 -10.08 7.12
CA ARG A 33 -29.32 -10.44 7.85
C ARG A 33 -30.52 -10.77 6.97
N GLU A 34 -30.87 -9.85 6.06
CA GLU A 34 -32.09 -9.96 5.25
C GLU A 34 -31.84 -10.47 3.84
N GLN A 35 -30.78 -9.98 3.18
CA GLN A 35 -30.44 -10.26 1.78
C GLN A 35 -29.22 -11.22 1.68
N PHE A 36 -29.25 -12.27 2.45
CA PHE A 36 -28.12 -13.20 2.65
C PHE A 36 -27.96 -14.27 1.55
N GLY A 37 -28.63 -14.12 0.41
CA GLY A 37 -28.60 -15.12 -0.66
C GLY A 37 -27.19 -15.39 -1.22
N ASN A 38 -27.03 -16.62 -1.72
CA ASN A 38 -25.81 -16.98 -2.44
C ASN A 38 -25.93 -16.49 -3.90
N PRO A 39 -25.01 -15.65 -4.40
CA PRO A 39 -25.09 -15.11 -5.77
C PRO A 39 -24.98 -16.18 -6.86
N ALA A 40 -24.53 -17.40 -6.53
CA ALA A 40 -24.52 -18.53 -7.47
C ALA A 40 -25.87 -19.24 -7.60
N SER A 41 -26.84 -18.96 -6.73
CA SER A 41 -28.19 -19.56 -6.75
C SER A 41 -29.06 -18.88 -7.81
N ARG A 42 -29.41 -19.63 -8.87
CA ARG A 42 -30.14 -19.09 -10.04
C ARG A 42 -31.63 -19.32 -10.02
N SER A 43 -32.15 -20.08 -9.04
CA SER A 43 -33.53 -20.57 -9.04
C SER A 43 -34.51 -19.75 -8.19
N HIS A 44 -34.05 -18.72 -7.47
CA HIS A 44 -34.89 -17.95 -6.55
C HIS A 44 -34.36 -16.51 -6.34
N ALA A 45 -35.22 -15.65 -5.85
CA ALA A 45 -34.98 -14.21 -5.68
C ALA A 45 -33.77 -13.88 -4.76
N TYR A 46 -33.55 -14.65 -3.69
CA TYR A 46 -32.40 -14.45 -2.81
C TYR A 46 -31.06 -14.48 -3.58
N GLY A 47 -30.92 -15.46 -4.49
CA GLY A 47 -29.73 -15.55 -5.35
C GLY A 47 -29.65 -14.40 -6.35
N TRP A 48 -30.76 -14.04 -6.98
CA TRP A 48 -30.79 -12.94 -7.96
C TRP A 48 -30.46 -11.59 -7.33
N ASP A 49 -30.95 -11.32 -6.13
CA ASP A 49 -30.66 -10.07 -5.41
C ASP A 49 -29.17 -9.99 -5.02
N ALA A 50 -28.60 -11.10 -4.56
CA ALA A 50 -27.17 -11.19 -4.26
C ALA A 50 -26.30 -11.02 -5.52
N GLU A 51 -26.66 -11.68 -6.63
CA GLU A 51 -25.94 -11.53 -7.92
C GLU A 51 -25.98 -10.09 -8.42
N ARG A 52 -27.13 -9.41 -8.35
CA ARG A 52 -27.28 -8.01 -8.73
C ARG A 52 -26.38 -7.12 -7.89
N ALA A 53 -26.36 -7.30 -6.57
CA ALA A 53 -25.52 -6.56 -5.64
C ALA A 53 -24.02 -6.74 -5.94
N VAL A 54 -23.60 -7.97 -6.25
CA VAL A 54 -22.22 -8.27 -6.65
C VAL A 54 -21.84 -7.56 -7.94
N GLU A 55 -22.71 -7.58 -8.96
CA GLU A 55 -22.41 -6.91 -10.24
C GLU A 55 -22.43 -5.38 -10.11
N GLU A 56 -23.33 -4.79 -9.33
CA GLU A 56 -23.31 -3.37 -9.04
C GLU A 56 -22.01 -2.95 -8.33
N ALA A 57 -21.55 -3.70 -7.35
CA ALA A 57 -20.28 -3.45 -6.68
C ALA A 57 -19.09 -3.59 -7.66
N ARG A 58 -19.14 -4.56 -8.58
CA ARG A 58 -18.12 -4.72 -9.62
C ARG A 58 -18.05 -3.50 -10.53
N GLU A 59 -19.19 -2.93 -10.92
CA GLU A 59 -19.27 -1.69 -11.68
C GLU A 59 -18.69 -0.50 -10.89
N GLN A 60 -18.96 -0.39 -9.60
CA GLN A 60 -18.44 0.67 -8.74
C GLN A 60 -16.91 0.60 -8.61
N VAL A 61 -16.35 -0.60 -8.43
CA VAL A 61 -14.89 -0.81 -8.40
C VAL A 61 -14.26 -0.44 -9.74
N ALA A 62 -14.83 -0.93 -10.83
CA ALA A 62 -14.35 -0.62 -12.18
C ALA A 62 -14.40 0.88 -12.49
N ALA A 63 -15.45 1.57 -12.05
CA ALA A 63 -15.62 3.01 -12.28
C ALA A 63 -14.56 3.88 -11.59
N LEU A 64 -14.05 3.50 -10.42
CA LEU A 64 -12.98 4.24 -9.74
C LEU A 64 -11.68 4.23 -10.54
N VAL A 65 -11.40 3.14 -11.25
CA VAL A 65 -10.14 2.95 -11.99
C VAL A 65 -10.32 3.02 -13.50
N ASN A 66 -11.51 3.42 -13.98
CA ASN A 66 -11.88 3.51 -15.39
C ASN A 66 -11.59 2.22 -16.16
N ALA A 67 -12.08 1.09 -15.65
CA ALA A 67 -11.99 -0.24 -16.24
C ALA A 67 -13.36 -0.75 -16.71
N ASP A 68 -13.38 -1.79 -17.55
CA ASP A 68 -14.58 -2.57 -17.83
C ASP A 68 -14.87 -3.47 -16.60
N PRO A 69 -16.12 -3.52 -16.10
CA PRO A 69 -16.46 -4.41 -14.97
C PRO A 69 -16.08 -5.87 -15.18
N ARG A 70 -16.05 -6.34 -16.42
CA ARG A 70 -15.62 -7.69 -16.78
C ARG A 70 -14.13 -7.94 -16.57
N GLU A 71 -13.33 -6.92 -16.29
CA GLU A 71 -11.91 -7.00 -15.99
C GLU A 71 -11.63 -7.09 -14.48
N ILE A 72 -12.67 -6.98 -13.66
CA ILE A 72 -12.57 -7.04 -12.19
C ILE A 72 -12.88 -8.47 -11.72
N ILE A 73 -11.95 -9.05 -10.95
CA ILE A 73 -12.04 -10.39 -10.36
C ILE A 73 -11.96 -10.24 -8.85
N TRP A 74 -12.95 -10.77 -8.12
CA TRP A 74 -12.98 -10.71 -6.67
C TRP A 74 -11.95 -11.64 -6.03
N THR A 75 -11.27 -11.15 -5.01
CA THR A 75 -10.29 -11.87 -4.19
C THR A 75 -10.51 -11.56 -2.71
N SER A 76 -9.75 -12.18 -1.83
CA SER A 76 -9.82 -11.92 -0.38
C SER A 76 -9.02 -10.67 0.06
N GLY A 77 -8.29 -10.03 -0.83
CA GLY A 77 -7.45 -8.88 -0.54
C GLY A 77 -6.29 -8.74 -1.50
N ALA A 78 -5.46 -7.72 -1.31
CA ALA A 78 -4.32 -7.45 -2.18
C ALA A 78 -3.29 -8.59 -2.19
N THR A 79 -3.04 -9.24 -1.07
CA THR A 79 -2.10 -10.37 -1.00
C THR A 79 -2.52 -11.52 -1.91
N GLU A 80 -3.79 -11.91 -1.91
CA GLU A 80 -4.29 -12.91 -2.86
C GLU A 80 -4.24 -12.41 -4.29
N SER A 81 -4.59 -11.14 -4.53
CA SER A 81 -4.54 -10.54 -5.86
C SER A 81 -3.11 -10.52 -6.43
N ASP A 82 -2.11 -10.17 -5.63
CA ASP A 82 -0.69 -10.21 -6.02
C ASP A 82 -0.24 -11.64 -6.36
N ASN A 83 -0.59 -12.60 -5.51
CA ASN A 83 -0.30 -14.02 -5.75
C ASN A 83 -0.96 -14.53 -7.04
N LEU A 84 -2.25 -14.24 -7.23
CA LEU A 84 -3.00 -14.66 -8.42
C LEU A 84 -2.42 -14.02 -9.69
N ALA A 85 -2.08 -12.74 -9.65
CA ALA A 85 -1.49 -12.02 -10.77
C ALA A 85 -0.10 -12.57 -11.12
N ILE A 86 0.81 -12.61 -10.15
CA ILE A 86 2.23 -12.91 -10.38
C ILE A 86 2.40 -14.40 -10.71
N LYS A 87 1.89 -15.30 -9.86
CA LYS A 87 1.96 -16.75 -10.11
C LYS A 87 1.12 -17.16 -11.32
N GLY A 88 -0.08 -16.60 -11.44
CA GLY A 88 -0.97 -16.89 -12.56
C GLY A 88 -0.37 -16.51 -13.91
N ALA A 89 0.22 -15.32 -14.03
CA ALA A 89 0.90 -14.87 -15.24
C ALA A 89 2.18 -15.66 -15.48
N ALA A 90 3.02 -15.84 -14.47
CA ALA A 90 4.28 -16.59 -14.59
C ALA A 90 4.04 -18.02 -15.13
N ASN A 91 3.09 -18.73 -14.54
CA ASN A 91 2.76 -20.10 -14.96
C ASN A 91 2.15 -20.16 -16.36
N PHE A 92 1.29 -19.19 -16.70
CA PHE A 92 0.69 -19.16 -18.04
C PHE A 92 1.73 -18.88 -19.14
N TYR A 93 2.64 -17.92 -18.87
CA TYR A 93 3.61 -17.46 -19.86
C TYR A 93 4.98 -18.15 -19.79
N LYS A 94 5.19 -19.14 -18.92
CA LYS A 94 6.48 -19.85 -18.75
C LYS A 94 7.06 -20.46 -20.04
N GLY A 95 6.20 -20.72 -21.02
CA GLY A 95 6.66 -21.20 -22.35
C GLY A 95 7.36 -20.12 -23.19
N LYS A 96 7.19 -18.84 -22.85
CA LYS A 96 7.86 -17.71 -23.52
C LYS A 96 9.14 -17.29 -22.83
N GLY A 97 9.30 -17.59 -21.56
CA GLY A 97 10.47 -17.22 -20.76
C GLY A 97 10.21 -17.45 -19.26
N LYS A 98 11.26 -17.30 -18.47
CA LYS A 98 11.22 -17.52 -17.02
C LYS A 98 11.82 -16.37 -16.21
N HIS A 99 12.01 -15.22 -16.82
CA HIS A 99 12.56 -14.06 -16.13
C HIS A 99 11.47 -13.08 -15.69
N ILE A 100 11.55 -12.66 -14.43
CA ILE A 100 10.63 -11.73 -13.77
C ILE A 100 11.45 -10.57 -13.21
N ILE A 101 10.93 -9.36 -13.32
CA ILE A 101 11.53 -8.17 -12.72
C ILE A 101 10.56 -7.59 -11.70
N THR A 102 11.07 -7.25 -10.53
CA THR A 102 10.38 -6.49 -9.50
C THR A 102 11.34 -5.52 -8.80
N VAL A 103 10.88 -4.82 -7.78
CA VAL A 103 11.66 -3.79 -7.08
C VAL A 103 11.87 -4.20 -5.62
N LYS A 104 13.04 -3.90 -5.05
CA LYS A 104 13.38 -4.27 -3.66
C LYS A 104 12.45 -3.65 -2.62
N THR A 105 11.78 -2.55 -2.95
CA THR A 105 10.86 -1.83 -2.03
C THR A 105 9.41 -2.29 -2.12
N GLU A 106 9.11 -3.34 -2.86
CA GLU A 106 7.77 -3.93 -2.96
C GLU A 106 7.25 -4.44 -1.61
N HIS A 107 5.92 -4.55 -1.49
CA HIS A 107 5.32 -5.23 -0.35
C HIS A 107 5.73 -6.70 -0.31
N LYS A 108 5.79 -7.29 0.89
CA LYS A 108 6.17 -8.71 1.05
C LYS A 108 5.28 -9.68 0.26
N ALA A 109 4.00 -9.35 0.04
CA ALA A 109 3.12 -10.15 -0.80
C ALA A 109 3.68 -10.35 -2.22
N VAL A 110 4.39 -9.36 -2.76
CA VAL A 110 5.08 -9.45 -4.06
C VAL A 110 6.44 -10.14 -3.91
N LEU A 111 7.27 -9.70 -2.95
CA LEU A 111 8.62 -10.23 -2.78
C LEU A 111 8.62 -11.73 -2.45
N ASP A 112 7.77 -12.16 -1.51
CA ASP A 112 7.72 -13.57 -1.10
C ASP A 112 7.09 -14.45 -2.19
N THR A 113 6.15 -13.91 -2.96
CA THR A 113 5.60 -14.59 -4.14
C THR A 113 6.67 -14.77 -5.23
N CYS A 114 7.50 -13.77 -5.46
CA CYS A 114 8.63 -13.88 -6.39
C CYS A 114 9.66 -14.91 -5.90
N ARG A 115 9.99 -14.92 -4.61
CA ARG A 115 10.90 -15.93 -4.02
C ARG A 115 10.36 -17.36 -4.16
N GLU A 116 9.04 -17.53 -4.03
CA GLU A 116 8.43 -18.85 -4.28
C GLU A 116 8.58 -19.28 -5.73
N LEU A 117 8.41 -18.35 -6.69
CA LEU A 117 8.63 -18.65 -8.10
C LEU A 117 10.09 -18.97 -8.42
N GLU A 118 11.07 -18.40 -7.71
CA GLU A 118 12.48 -18.80 -7.83
C GLU A 118 12.68 -20.28 -7.46
N ARG A 119 11.98 -20.79 -6.45
CA ARG A 119 12.00 -22.22 -6.09
C ARG A 119 11.39 -23.10 -7.18
N ASP A 120 10.44 -22.54 -7.94
CA ASP A 120 9.80 -23.20 -9.09
C ASP A 120 10.63 -23.08 -10.39
N GLY A 121 11.85 -22.51 -10.30
CA GLY A 121 12.80 -22.41 -11.42
C GLY A 121 12.63 -21.17 -12.28
N PHE A 122 11.95 -20.15 -11.81
CA PHE A 122 11.99 -18.80 -12.40
C PHE A 122 13.22 -18.04 -11.92
N GLU A 123 13.62 -17.06 -12.69
CA GLU A 123 14.70 -16.13 -12.34
C GLU A 123 14.12 -14.75 -12.09
N VAL A 124 14.43 -14.16 -10.93
CA VAL A 124 13.87 -12.86 -10.53
C VAL A 124 15.01 -11.84 -10.37
N THR A 125 14.86 -10.70 -11.02
CA THR A 125 15.70 -9.52 -10.80
C THR A 125 14.98 -8.53 -9.89
N TYR A 126 15.59 -8.21 -8.75
CA TYR A 126 15.09 -7.24 -7.77
C TYR A 126 15.84 -5.92 -7.97
N LEU A 127 15.19 -4.93 -8.56
CA LEU A 127 15.80 -3.64 -8.86
C LEU A 127 15.97 -2.77 -7.62
N ASP A 128 17.07 -2.04 -7.58
CA ASP A 128 17.29 -0.97 -6.62
C ASP A 128 16.45 0.27 -6.97
N VAL A 129 16.22 1.12 -6.00
CA VAL A 129 15.62 2.44 -6.15
C VAL A 129 16.66 3.52 -5.84
N LYS A 130 16.37 4.76 -6.22
CA LYS A 130 17.16 5.93 -5.83
C LYS A 130 16.98 6.20 -4.33
N ASP A 131 17.81 7.07 -3.77
CA ASP A 131 17.76 7.50 -2.36
C ASP A 131 16.43 8.17 -1.97
N ASN A 132 15.69 8.67 -2.94
CA ASN A 132 14.33 9.22 -2.79
C ASN A 132 13.21 8.18 -2.97
N GLY A 133 13.54 6.92 -3.25
CA GLY A 133 12.58 5.81 -3.39
C GLY A 133 11.99 5.63 -4.79
N LEU A 134 12.33 6.50 -5.75
CA LEU A 134 11.89 6.35 -7.13
C LEU A 134 12.71 5.30 -7.88
N LEU A 135 12.05 4.49 -8.70
CA LEU A 135 12.71 3.58 -9.63
C LEU A 135 13.35 4.38 -10.76
N ASP A 136 14.62 4.11 -11.04
CA ASP A 136 15.28 4.61 -12.23
C ASP A 136 14.86 3.79 -13.44
N LEU A 137 14.24 4.45 -14.42
CA LEU A 137 13.75 3.79 -15.63
C LEU A 137 14.88 3.22 -16.51
N ASP A 138 16.08 3.81 -16.45
CA ASP A 138 17.24 3.28 -17.17
C ASP A 138 17.74 1.98 -16.54
N VAL A 139 17.65 1.85 -15.20
CA VAL A 139 17.94 0.60 -14.50
C VAL A 139 16.95 -0.49 -14.91
N LEU A 140 15.65 -0.17 -15.01
CA LEU A 140 14.64 -1.10 -15.51
C LEU A 140 14.93 -1.51 -16.95
N LYS A 141 15.19 -0.56 -17.84
CA LYS A 141 15.50 -0.86 -19.27
C LYS A 141 16.70 -1.79 -19.42
N ALA A 142 17.76 -1.56 -18.64
CA ALA A 142 18.96 -2.38 -18.65
C ALA A 142 18.74 -3.81 -18.14
N ALA A 143 17.74 -4.01 -17.26
CA ALA A 143 17.41 -5.33 -16.70
C ALA A 143 16.53 -6.18 -17.62
N LEU A 144 15.87 -5.59 -18.63
CA LEU A 144 15.00 -6.31 -19.55
C LEU A 144 15.80 -7.29 -20.42
N ARG A 145 15.30 -8.52 -20.50
CA ARG A 145 15.90 -9.62 -21.25
C ARG A 145 14.89 -10.16 -22.30
N PRO A 146 15.36 -10.89 -23.34
CA PRO A 146 14.44 -11.52 -24.29
C PRO A 146 13.47 -12.52 -23.66
N ASP A 147 13.84 -13.14 -22.53
CA ASP A 147 13.04 -14.10 -21.77
C ASP A 147 12.28 -13.48 -20.58
N THR A 148 12.27 -12.15 -20.46
CA THR A 148 11.44 -11.45 -19.45
C THR A 148 9.97 -11.55 -19.83
N ILE A 149 9.16 -12.13 -18.93
CA ILE A 149 7.72 -12.34 -19.15
C ILE A 149 6.83 -11.44 -18.30
N LEU A 150 7.34 -10.96 -17.16
CA LEU A 150 6.58 -10.20 -16.16
C LEU A 150 7.44 -9.12 -15.52
N VAL A 151 6.88 -7.94 -15.39
CA VAL A 151 7.38 -6.85 -14.54
C VAL A 151 6.30 -6.53 -13.53
N SER A 152 6.67 -6.46 -12.25
CA SER A 152 5.76 -6.09 -11.15
C SER A 152 6.35 -4.92 -10.37
N VAL A 153 5.65 -3.79 -10.38
CA VAL A 153 6.05 -2.57 -9.66
C VAL A 153 4.83 -1.97 -8.98
N MET A 154 4.91 -1.75 -7.66
CA MET A 154 3.81 -1.13 -6.93
C MET A 154 3.64 0.34 -7.32
N HIS A 155 2.39 0.82 -7.32
CA HIS A 155 2.07 2.19 -7.68
C HIS A 155 2.48 3.17 -6.59
N VAL A 156 2.12 2.87 -5.34
CA VAL A 156 2.42 3.71 -4.15
C VAL A 156 3.04 2.84 -3.07
N ASN A 157 4.21 3.24 -2.61
CA ASN A 157 4.89 2.52 -1.54
C ASN A 157 4.16 2.68 -0.19
N ASN A 158 3.96 1.58 0.50
CA ASN A 158 3.21 1.52 1.76
C ASN A 158 3.94 2.14 2.96
N GLU A 159 5.26 2.30 2.92
CA GLU A 159 6.04 2.88 4.01
C GLU A 159 6.34 4.37 3.78
N ILE A 160 6.82 4.72 2.61
CA ILE A 160 7.29 6.07 2.30
C ILE A 160 6.31 6.89 1.44
N GLY A 161 5.22 6.28 0.96
CA GLY A 161 4.18 6.96 0.20
C GLY A 161 4.57 7.41 -1.22
N VAL A 162 5.75 7.03 -1.69
CA VAL A 162 6.28 7.42 -3.01
C VAL A 162 5.47 6.79 -4.13
N ILE A 163 5.17 7.59 -5.15
CA ILE A 163 4.38 7.23 -6.34
C ILE A 163 5.34 6.90 -7.48
N GLN A 164 5.28 5.68 -8.02
CA GLN A 164 6.07 5.28 -9.19
C GLN A 164 5.40 5.68 -10.50
N ASP A 165 6.20 5.94 -11.53
CA ASP A 165 5.74 6.26 -12.89
C ASP A 165 5.29 4.99 -13.63
N ILE A 166 4.11 4.50 -13.27
CA ILE A 166 3.53 3.29 -13.90
C ILE A 166 3.09 3.53 -15.35
N GLU A 167 2.91 4.76 -15.77
CA GLU A 167 2.59 5.10 -17.17
C GLU A 167 3.76 4.76 -18.07
N THR A 168 4.94 5.32 -17.80
CA THR A 168 6.15 5.07 -18.60
C THR A 168 6.61 3.61 -18.52
N ILE A 169 6.50 2.98 -17.34
CA ILE A 169 6.80 1.55 -17.18
C ILE A 169 5.86 0.70 -18.03
N GLY A 170 4.57 1.03 -18.02
CA GLY A 170 3.55 0.32 -18.81
C GLY A 170 3.78 0.44 -20.31
N GLU A 171 4.15 1.62 -20.81
CA GLU A 171 4.53 1.83 -22.22
C GLU A 171 5.71 0.93 -22.60
N LEU A 172 6.76 0.91 -21.80
CA LEU A 172 7.94 0.09 -22.03
C LEU A 172 7.61 -1.41 -22.04
N CYS A 173 6.83 -1.88 -21.08
CA CYS A 173 6.41 -3.29 -21.03
C CYS A 173 5.54 -3.67 -22.25
N ARG A 174 4.62 -2.80 -22.63
CA ARG A 174 3.73 -3.03 -23.79
C ARG A 174 4.52 -3.11 -25.08
N GLU A 175 5.49 -2.22 -25.28
CA GLU A 175 6.38 -2.24 -26.46
C GLU A 175 7.15 -3.56 -26.57
N LYS A 176 7.59 -4.13 -25.45
CA LYS A 176 8.36 -5.37 -25.39
C LYS A 176 7.48 -6.64 -25.31
N GLY A 177 6.17 -6.52 -25.25
CA GLY A 177 5.26 -7.65 -25.11
C GLY A 177 5.35 -8.36 -23.76
N ILE A 178 5.75 -7.64 -22.71
CA ILE A 178 5.90 -8.11 -21.34
C ILE A 178 4.64 -7.79 -20.54
N VAL A 179 4.14 -8.73 -19.74
CA VAL A 179 3.02 -8.50 -18.83
C VAL A 179 3.45 -7.54 -17.72
N PHE A 180 2.65 -6.51 -17.48
CA PHE A 180 2.88 -5.55 -16.41
C PHE A 180 1.82 -5.66 -15.31
N HIS A 181 2.28 -6.00 -14.10
CA HIS A 181 1.48 -6.05 -12.88
C HIS A 181 1.81 -4.86 -11.98
N VAL A 182 0.78 -4.29 -11.38
CA VAL A 182 0.87 -3.19 -10.42
C VAL A 182 0.13 -3.55 -9.13
N ASP A 183 0.83 -3.56 -7.99
CA ASP A 183 0.19 -3.53 -6.68
C ASP A 183 -0.30 -2.09 -6.41
N ALA A 184 -1.61 -1.91 -6.38
CA ALA A 184 -2.26 -0.61 -6.16
C ALA A 184 -2.99 -0.52 -4.81
N ALA A 185 -2.64 -1.37 -3.84
CA ALA A 185 -3.29 -1.40 -2.54
C ALA A 185 -3.24 -0.06 -1.80
N GLN A 186 -2.17 0.71 -1.95
CA GLN A 186 -2.01 2.04 -1.36
C GLN A 186 -2.44 3.19 -2.28
N ALA A 187 -2.79 2.90 -3.54
CA ALA A 187 -3.08 3.93 -4.55
C ALA A 187 -4.57 4.26 -4.66
N THR A 188 -5.45 3.26 -4.52
CA THR A 188 -6.91 3.44 -4.68
C THR A 188 -7.47 4.47 -3.70
N GLY A 189 -8.25 5.41 -4.22
CA GLY A 189 -8.82 6.50 -3.42
C GLY A 189 -7.82 7.59 -3.00
N LYS A 190 -6.57 7.52 -3.48
CA LYS A 190 -5.49 8.47 -3.16
C LYS A 190 -4.82 9.04 -4.39
N VAL A 191 -4.74 8.27 -5.46
CA VAL A 191 -4.20 8.66 -6.75
C VAL A 191 -5.23 8.37 -7.83
N GLU A 192 -5.32 9.23 -8.84
CA GLU A 192 -6.15 8.96 -10.00
C GLU A 192 -5.56 7.79 -10.80
N ILE A 193 -6.40 6.81 -11.11
CA ILE A 193 -6.04 5.63 -11.90
C ILE A 193 -6.98 5.55 -13.09
N ASP A 194 -6.45 5.60 -14.32
CA ASP A 194 -7.22 5.48 -15.55
C ASP A 194 -6.70 4.30 -16.39
N LEU A 195 -7.26 3.11 -16.14
CA LEU A 195 -6.86 1.89 -16.82
C LEU A 195 -7.26 1.83 -18.31
N ALA A 196 -8.11 2.74 -18.76
CA ALA A 196 -8.38 2.89 -20.19
C ALA A 196 -7.19 3.51 -20.93
N LYS A 197 -6.38 4.32 -20.24
CA LYS A 197 -5.17 4.97 -20.79
C LYS A 197 -3.89 4.25 -20.39
N LEU A 198 -3.75 3.87 -19.12
CA LEU A 198 -2.57 3.19 -18.61
C LEU A 198 -2.40 1.80 -19.25
N LYS A 199 -1.17 1.46 -19.63
CA LYS A 199 -0.83 0.16 -20.20
C LYS A 199 -0.44 -0.84 -19.11
N VAL A 200 -1.35 -1.03 -18.16
CA VAL A 200 -1.25 -2.01 -17.09
C VAL A 200 -2.07 -3.24 -17.44
N ASP A 201 -1.54 -4.42 -17.27
CA ASP A 201 -2.19 -5.68 -17.62
C ASP A 201 -2.93 -6.31 -16.43
N LEU A 202 -2.35 -6.18 -15.24
CA LEU A 202 -2.86 -6.71 -13.97
C LEU A 202 -2.69 -5.65 -12.89
N MET A 203 -3.73 -5.43 -12.08
CA MET A 203 -3.65 -4.47 -10.96
C MET A 203 -4.38 -5.00 -9.74
N SER A 204 -3.69 -5.00 -8.60
CA SER A 204 -4.20 -5.52 -7.33
C SER A 204 -4.81 -4.43 -6.47
N PHE A 205 -5.99 -4.70 -5.89
CA PHE A 205 -6.73 -3.78 -5.04
C PHE A 205 -7.08 -4.40 -3.69
N SER A 206 -7.17 -3.56 -2.65
CA SER A 206 -7.64 -3.90 -1.32
C SER A 206 -8.74 -2.93 -0.89
N ALA A 207 -9.77 -3.43 -0.20
CA ALA A 207 -10.85 -2.57 0.29
C ALA A 207 -10.48 -1.83 1.59
N HIS A 208 -9.78 -2.51 2.52
CA HIS A 208 -9.59 -1.98 3.88
C HIS A 208 -8.62 -0.80 4.00
N LYS A 209 -7.97 -0.41 2.93
CA LYS A 209 -7.12 0.79 2.85
C LYS A 209 -7.81 1.98 2.19
N THR A 210 -9.08 1.78 1.78
CA THR A 210 -9.95 2.77 1.14
C THR A 210 -11.31 2.83 1.89
N TYR A 211 -11.29 2.67 3.21
CA TYR A 211 -12.46 2.74 4.10
C TYR A 211 -13.53 1.68 3.83
N GLY A 212 -13.12 0.57 3.23
CA GLY A 212 -13.92 -0.64 3.06
C GLY A 212 -13.56 -1.72 4.09
N PRO A 213 -14.27 -2.86 4.04
CA PRO A 213 -14.04 -3.96 4.96
C PRO A 213 -12.75 -4.72 4.67
N LYS A 214 -12.15 -5.30 5.72
CA LYS A 214 -11.10 -6.32 5.59
C LYS A 214 -11.64 -7.59 4.95
N GLY A 215 -10.76 -8.40 4.37
CA GLY A 215 -11.13 -9.71 3.84
C GLY A 215 -11.69 -9.68 2.42
N ILE A 216 -11.66 -8.55 1.74
CA ILE A 216 -12.07 -8.40 0.33
C ILE A 216 -11.09 -7.53 -0.43
N GLY A 217 -10.81 -7.91 -1.65
CA GLY A 217 -10.03 -7.18 -2.63
C GLY A 217 -10.46 -7.55 -4.04
N ALA A 218 -9.73 -7.08 -5.02
CA ALA A 218 -9.97 -7.41 -6.40
C ALA A 218 -8.68 -7.41 -7.22
N LEU A 219 -8.67 -8.16 -8.30
CA LEU A 219 -7.65 -8.13 -9.33
C LEU A 219 -8.27 -7.62 -10.64
N TYR A 220 -7.69 -6.57 -11.19
CA TYR A 220 -7.94 -6.17 -12.57
C TYR A 220 -7.14 -7.07 -13.51
N VAL A 221 -7.81 -7.66 -14.49
CA VAL A 221 -7.21 -8.50 -15.54
C VAL A 221 -7.62 -7.94 -16.90
N ARG A 222 -6.68 -7.36 -17.62
CA ARG A 222 -6.94 -6.69 -18.92
C ARG A 222 -7.51 -7.65 -19.94
N ARG A 223 -8.54 -7.19 -20.64
CA ARG A 223 -9.20 -7.95 -21.73
C ARG A 223 -8.73 -7.57 -23.13
N LYS A 224 -8.25 -6.35 -23.34
CA LYS A 224 -7.79 -5.85 -24.65
C LYS A 224 -6.54 -4.99 -24.53
N PRO A 225 -5.36 -5.46 -24.98
CA PRO A 225 -5.08 -6.82 -25.41
C PRO A 225 -5.27 -7.82 -24.29
N ARG A 226 -5.69 -9.03 -24.60
CA ARG A 226 -6.04 -10.03 -23.60
C ARG A 226 -4.82 -10.55 -22.84
N VAL A 227 -4.85 -10.43 -21.54
CA VAL A 227 -3.93 -11.07 -20.62
C VAL A 227 -4.57 -12.33 -20.05
N ARG A 228 -3.79 -13.36 -19.85
CA ARG A 228 -4.23 -14.63 -19.27
C ARG A 228 -3.44 -14.95 -18.02
N ILE A 229 -4.12 -15.55 -17.07
CA ILE A 229 -3.55 -16.04 -15.82
C ILE A 229 -4.05 -17.44 -15.54
N GLU A 230 -3.22 -18.26 -14.93
CA GLU A 230 -3.66 -19.54 -14.35
C GLU A 230 -4.32 -19.31 -13.00
N ALA A 231 -5.47 -19.98 -12.78
CA ALA A 231 -6.14 -19.96 -11.49
C ALA A 231 -5.29 -20.67 -10.43
N GLN A 232 -5.29 -20.16 -9.20
CA GLN A 232 -4.63 -20.79 -8.07
C GLN A 232 -5.60 -21.59 -7.19
N MET A 233 -6.86 -21.15 -7.12
CA MET A 233 -7.92 -21.80 -6.37
C MET A 233 -8.92 -22.43 -7.34
N HIS A 234 -9.15 -23.72 -7.18
CA HIS A 234 -10.03 -24.51 -8.01
C HIS A 234 -11.29 -24.92 -7.26
N GLY A 235 -12.44 -24.89 -7.93
CA GLY A 235 -13.74 -25.24 -7.37
C GLY A 235 -14.86 -24.37 -7.92
N GLY A 236 -15.93 -24.91 -8.44
CA GLY A 236 -17.12 -24.19 -8.89
C GLY A 236 -16.98 -23.25 -10.08
N GLY A 237 -15.78 -22.88 -10.49
CA GLY A 237 -15.53 -22.02 -11.67
C GLY A 237 -16.00 -20.58 -11.51
N HIS A 238 -16.13 -20.04 -10.30
CA HIS A 238 -16.48 -18.66 -10.05
C HIS A 238 -15.46 -17.70 -10.68
N GLU A 239 -15.84 -16.44 -10.83
CA GLU A 239 -15.00 -15.41 -11.41
C GLU A 239 -14.38 -15.83 -12.77
N ARG A 240 -15.21 -16.37 -13.62
CA ARG A 240 -14.83 -16.88 -14.98
C ARG A 240 -13.71 -17.94 -14.94
N GLY A 241 -13.68 -18.74 -13.87
CA GLY A 241 -12.68 -19.79 -13.67
C GLY A 241 -11.33 -19.27 -13.16
N MET A 242 -11.17 -17.98 -12.93
CA MET A 242 -9.91 -17.41 -12.44
C MET A 242 -9.78 -17.47 -10.92
N ARG A 243 -10.90 -17.45 -10.19
CA ARG A 243 -10.90 -17.54 -8.74
C ARG A 243 -12.18 -18.17 -8.23
N SER A 244 -12.11 -19.38 -7.75
CA SER A 244 -13.23 -20.13 -7.23
C SER A 244 -13.49 -19.84 -5.74
N GLY A 245 -14.73 -20.01 -5.30
CA GLY A 245 -15.19 -19.81 -3.93
C GLY A 245 -16.47 -18.99 -3.89
N THR A 246 -17.36 -19.29 -2.95
CA THR A 246 -18.59 -18.53 -2.75
C THR A 246 -18.28 -17.06 -2.53
N LEU A 247 -18.90 -16.20 -3.30
CA LEU A 247 -18.66 -14.76 -3.22
C LEU A 247 -19.26 -14.17 -1.93
N PRO A 248 -18.48 -13.45 -1.12
CA PRO A 248 -18.94 -12.84 0.13
C PRO A 248 -19.69 -11.53 -0.18
N THR A 249 -20.97 -11.62 -0.49
CA THR A 249 -21.79 -10.51 -1.00
C THR A 249 -21.71 -9.26 -0.13
N HIS A 250 -21.78 -9.41 1.20
CA HIS A 250 -21.69 -8.28 2.14
C HIS A 250 -20.36 -7.53 2.07
N GLN A 251 -19.23 -8.25 1.93
CA GLN A 251 -17.90 -7.63 1.78
C GLN A 251 -17.72 -6.99 0.40
N ILE A 252 -18.21 -7.64 -0.65
CA ILE A 252 -18.18 -7.12 -2.01
C ILE A 252 -18.97 -5.81 -2.12
N VAL A 253 -20.18 -5.76 -1.56
CA VAL A 253 -20.98 -4.54 -1.48
C VAL A 253 -20.24 -3.44 -0.72
N GLY A 254 -19.59 -3.81 0.39
CA GLY A 254 -18.75 -2.88 1.16
C GLY A 254 -17.59 -2.29 0.34
N MET A 255 -16.87 -3.11 -0.41
CA MET A 255 -15.79 -2.63 -1.29
C MET A 255 -16.35 -1.72 -2.41
N GLY A 256 -17.45 -2.11 -3.04
CA GLY A 256 -18.10 -1.31 -4.07
C GLY A 256 -18.49 0.07 -3.57
N GLU A 257 -19.16 0.16 -2.44
CA GLU A 257 -19.56 1.43 -1.83
C GLU A 257 -18.35 2.29 -1.40
N ALA A 258 -17.33 1.68 -0.81
CA ALA A 258 -16.10 2.38 -0.45
C ALA A 258 -15.42 3.00 -1.67
N PHE A 259 -15.38 2.29 -2.80
CA PHE A 259 -14.81 2.77 -4.04
C PHE A 259 -15.69 3.83 -4.73
N ARG A 260 -17.01 3.71 -4.62
CA ARG A 260 -17.94 4.76 -5.08
C ARG A 260 -17.71 6.08 -4.33
N ILE A 261 -17.63 6.02 -3.01
CA ILE A 261 -17.35 7.19 -2.16
C ILE A 261 -15.97 7.79 -2.53
N ALA A 262 -14.96 6.95 -2.67
CA ALA A 262 -13.61 7.40 -3.06
C ALA A 262 -13.63 8.13 -4.41
N ARG A 263 -14.38 7.61 -5.39
CA ARG A 263 -14.53 8.27 -6.71
C ARG A 263 -15.14 9.65 -6.61
N GLU A 264 -16.12 9.84 -5.75
CA GLU A 264 -16.83 11.12 -5.60
C GLU A 264 -16.06 12.13 -4.75
N GLU A 265 -15.34 11.67 -3.71
CA GLU A 265 -14.78 12.54 -2.69
C GLU A 265 -13.25 12.69 -2.75
N MET A 266 -12.53 11.83 -3.49
CA MET A 266 -11.07 11.75 -3.49
C MET A 266 -10.37 13.11 -3.71
N ALA A 267 -10.83 13.90 -4.66
CA ALA A 267 -10.18 15.16 -5.00
C ALA A 267 -10.21 16.16 -3.83
N THR A 268 -11.40 16.36 -3.27
CA THR A 268 -11.59 17.27 -2.11
C THR A 268 -10.94 16.73 -0.84
N GLU A 269 -11.05 15.42 -0.62
CA GLU A 269 -10.44 14.75 0.53
C GLU A 269 -8.91 14.83 0.49
N ASN A 270 -8.30 14.59 -0.67
CA ASN A 270 -6.86 14.68 -0.86
C ASN A 270 -6.32 16.08 -0.59
N GLU A 271 -7.05 17.13 -0.97
CA GLU A 271 -6.66 18.52 -0.70
C GLU A 271 -6.62 18.78 0.81
N ARG A 272 -7.68 18.42 1.52
CA ARG A 272 -7.74 18.55 2.98
C ARG A 272 -6.66 17.74 3.70
N ILE A 273 -6.47 16.49 3.30
CA ILE A 273 -5.46 15.60 3.88
C ILE A 273 -4.06 16.14 3.64
N ARG A 274 -3.78 16.69 2.46
CA ARG A 274 -2.51 17.33 2.15
C ARG A 274 -2.23 18.49 3.10
N MET A 275 -3.20 19.34 3.35
CA MET A 275 -3.07 20.45 4.31
C MET A 275 -2.69 19.96 5.70
N LEU A 276 -3.35 18.90 6.18
CA LEU A 276 -3.06 18.28 7.48
C LEU A 276 -1.64 17.66 7.53
N ARG A 277 -1.26 16.90 6.49
CA ARG A 277 0.07 16.31 6.38
C ARG A 277 1.16 17.40 6.32
N ASP A 278 0.95 18.44 5.55
CA ASP A 278 1.92 19.54 5.42
C ASP A 278 2.04 20.36 6.72
N LYS A 279 0.94 20.48 7.49
CA LYS A 279 1.00 21.05 8.84
C LYS A 279 1.85 20.18 9.76
N LEU A 280 1.64 18.87 9.74
CA LEU A 280 2.44 17.91 10.51
C LEU A 280 3.92 17.98 10.11
N LEU A 281 4.22 17.98 8.82
CA LEU A 281 5.58 18.09 8.30
C LEU A 281 6.26 19.37 8.79
N ARG A 282 5.60 20.53 8.68
CA ARG A 282 6.17 21.81 9.16
C ARG A 282 6.45 21.77 10.66
N GLY A 283 5.53 21.21 11.46
CA GLY A 283 5.70 21.13 12.91
C GLY A 283 6.83 20.20 13.33
N LEU A 284 6.95 19.05 12.69
CA LEU A 284 8.00 18.06 13.00
C LEU A 284 9.37 18.47 12.43
N SER A 285 9.42 19.23 11.34
CA SER A 285 10.66 19.73 10.75
C SER A 285 11.34 20.82 11.60
N GLN A 286 10.68 21.32 12.66
CA GLN A 286 11.32 22.20 13.65
C GLN A 286 12.23 21.42 14.60
N ILE A 287 12.07 20.11 14.70
CA ILE A 287 12.94 19.24 15.48
C ILE A 287 14.25 19.07 14.73
N GLU A 288 15.36 19.46 15.35
CA GLU A 288 16.70 19.32 14.78
C GLU A 288 17.00 17.86 14.44
N GLU A 289 17.90 17.60 13.47
CA GLU A 289 18.29 16.25 13.05
C GLU A 289 17.10 15.33 12.71
N THR A 290 16.16 15.88 11.93
CA THR A 290 14.97 15.19 11.44
C THR A 290 15.05 15.06 9.93
N TYR A 291 14.81 13.86 9.41
CA TYR A 291 14.97 13.51 8.00
C TYR A 291 13.73 12.88 7.43
N VAL A 292 13.22 13.44 6.33
CA VAL A 292 12.10 12.85 5.59
C VAL A 292 12.61 11.72 4.71
N ASN A 293 11.94 10.58 4.74
CA ASN A 293 12.24 9.42 3.92
C ASN A 293 11.34 9.37 2.69
N GLY A 294 11.96 9.31 1.51
CA GLY A 294 11.29 9.28 0.22
C GLY A 294 11.05 10.66 -0.40
N ASP A 295 10.74 10.65 -1.69
CA ASP A 295 10.47 11.85 -2.48
C ASP A 295 9.29 12.65 -1.92
N LEU A 296 9.38 13.98 -1.87
CA LEU A 296 8.31 14.84 -1.37
C LEU A 296 7.31 15.27 -2.45
N GLU A 297 7.75 15.34 -3.71
CA GLU A 297 6.92 15.77 -4.83
C GLU A 297 6.07 14.60 -5.35
N HIS A 298 6.70 13.43 -5.53
CA HIS A 298 6.06 12.21 -6.00
C HIS A 298 5.57 11.37 -4.80
N ARG A 299 4.70 11.94 -3.98
CA ARG A 299 4.17 11.31 -2.77
C ARG A 299 2.66 11.52 -2.65
N ILE A 300 1.97 10.49 -2.17
CA ILE A 300 0.55 10.64 -1.81
C ILE A 300 0.38 11.65 -0.67
N PRO A 301 -0.73 12.39 -0.65
CA PRO A 301 -0.96 13.41 0.38
C PRO A 301 -1.07 12.83 1.80
N HIS A 302 -1.40 11.56 1.94
CA HIS A 302 -1.68 10.90 3.22
C HIS A 302 -0.45 10.55 4.04
N ASN A 303 0.70 10.38 3.42
CA ASN A 303 1.88 9.76 4.02
C ASN A 303 2.95 10.77 4.40
N LEU A 304 3.56 10.55 5.55
CA LEU A 304 4.77 11.21 6.00
C LEU A 304 5.63 10.19 6.76
N ASN A 305 6.81 9.88 6.23
CA ASN A 305 7.77 9.01 6.89
C ASN A 305 9.00 9.84 7.30
N ILE A 306 9.29 9.88 8.60
CA ILE A 306 10.34 10.73 9.18
C ILE A 306 11.22 9.89 10.12
N SER A 307 12.54 10.06 9.99
CA SER A 307 13.53 9.56 10.94
C SER A 307 13.96 10.67 11.88
N PHE A 308 14.07 10.35 13.16
CA PHE A 308 14.52 11.26 14.22
C PHE A 308 15.88 10.76 14.73
N ASN A 309 16.97 11.41 14.29
CA ASN A 309 18.32 10.99 14.69
C ASN A 309 18.56 11.15 16.19
N PHE A 310 19.46 10.33 16.73
CA PHE A 310 19.83 10.29 18.16
C PHE A 310 18.71 9.90 19.13
N VAL A 311 17.70 9.20 18.62
CA VAL A 311 16.61 8.63 19.43
C VAL A 311 16.50 7.15 19.13
N GLU A 312 16.47 6.35 20.19
CA GLU A 312 16.26 4.90 20.05
C GLU A 312 14.78 4.63 19.69
N GLY A 313 14.56 3.83 18.61
CA GLY A 313 13.25 3.68 17.99
C GLY A 313 12.17 3.06 18.89
N GLU A 314 12.52 2.05 19.70
CA GLU A 314 11.56 1.42 20.63
C GLU A 314 11.16 2.37 21.74
N SER A 315 12.14 3.09 22.30
CA SER A 315 11.89 4.12 23.31
C SER A 315 11.00 5.24 22.78
N LEU A 316 11.18 5.62 21.52
CA LEU A 316 10.33 6.63 20.87
C LEU A 316 8.88 6.13 20.75
N ILE A 317 8.65 4.93 20.25
CA ILE A 317 7.31 4.34 20.14
C ILE A 317 6.63 4.23 21.51
N MET A 318 7.37 3.80 22.52
CA MET A 318 6.84 3.72 23.90
C MET A 318 6.48 5.10 24.47
N ALA A 319 7.28 6.13 24.16
CA ALA A 319 7.05 7.49 24.64
C ALA A 319 5.82 8.15 24.03
N ILE A 320 5.44 7.76 22.80
CA ILE A 320 4.31 8.33 22.05
C ILE A 320 3.09 7.40 21.99
N LYS A 321 2.88 6.56 22.98
CA LYS A 321 1.76 5.58 23.05
C LYS A 321 0.37 6.17 22.84
N ASP A 322 0.22 7.47 23.04
CA ASP A 322 -1.03 8.21 22.82
C ASP A 322 -1.29 8.52 21.32
N VAL A 323 -0.41 8.09 20.44
CA VAL A 323 -0.55 8.15 18.97
C VAL A 323 -0.31 6.78 18.38
N ALA A 324 -1.28 6.27 17.63
CA ALA A 324 -1.15 5.02 16.90
C ALA A 324 -0.46 5.29 15.56
N VAL A 325 0.78 4.83 15.44
CA VAL A 325 1.65 4.97 14.26
C VAL A 325 2.40 3.66 14.00
N SER A 326 3.05 3.55 12.85
CA SER A 326 3.98 2.46 12.55
C SER A 326 5.42 2.94 12.60
N SER A 327 6.31 2.12 13.19
CA SER A 327 7.76 2.34 13.12
C SER A 327 8.37 1.70 11.86
N GLY A 328 9.60 2.08 11.52
CA GLY A 328 10.37 1.49 10.41
C GLY A 328 10.73 0.00 10.60
N SER A 329 10.45 -0.59 11.76
CA SER A 329 10.65 -2.01 12.05
C SER A 329 9.34 -2.82 12.10
N ALA A 330 8.17 -2.18 12.03
CA ALA A 330 6.89 -2.76 12.42
C ALA A 330 6.21 -3.69 11.41
N CYS A 331 6.77 -3.91 10.22
CA CYS A 331 6.18 -4.85 9.26
C CYS A 331 6.44 -6.33 9.57
N THR A 332 7.29 -6.63 10.56
CA THR A 332 7.51 -8.00 11.04
C THR A 332 7.58 -8.00 12.57
N SER A 333 6.49 -8.36 13.18
CA SER A 333 6.29 -8.44 14.64
C SER A 333 7.24 -9.39 15.40
N ALA A 334 8.32 -9.85 14.81
CA ALA A 334 9.27 -10.80 15.39
C ALA A 334 10.75 -10.50 15.12
N SER A 335 11.11 -9.48 14.35
CA SER A 335 12.52 -9.14 14.12
C SER A 335 12.81 -7.68 14.48
N LEU A 336 13.87 -7.48 15.25
CA LEU A 336 14.48 -6.17 15.54
C LEU A 336 15.17 -5.55 14.31
N GLU A 337 14.92 -6.07 13.12
CA GLU A 337 15.58 -5.59 11.91
C GLU A 337 14.93 -4.28 11.40
N PRO A 338 15.76 -3.31 10.96
CA PRO A 338 15.26 -2.09 10.35
C PRO A 338 14.52 -2.37 9.05
N SER A 339 13.65 -1.43 8.64
CA SER A 339 12.89 -1.52 7.40
C SER A 339 13.80 -1.76 6.18
N TYR A 340 13.51 -2.84 5.43
CA TYR A 340 14.20 -3.11 4.18
C TYR A 340 13.96 -2.02 3.13
N VAL A 341 12.82 -1.32 3.20
CA VAL A 341 12.51 -0.17 2.32
C VAL A 341 13.47 0.98 2.62
N LEU A 342 13.66 1.35 3.89
CA LEU A 342 14.56 2.43 4.28
C LEU A 342 16.03 2.08 4.01
N ARG A 343 16.42 0.82 4.22
CA ARG A 343 17.74 0.35 3.81
C ARG A 343 17.95 0.46 2.30
N ALA A 344 16.92 0.16 1.50
CA ALA A 344 16.99 0.31 0.04
C ALA A 344 17.16 1.78 -0.40
N LEU A 345 16.72 2.75 0.40
CA LEU A 345 16.97 4.17 0.21
C LEU A 345 18.40 4.59 0.66
N GLY A 346 19.20 3.69 1.19
CA GLY A 346 20.53 3.99 1.70
C GLY A 346 20.54 4.59 3.11
N ARG A 347 19.43 4.50 3.86
CA ARG A 347 19.42 4.92 5.27
C ARG A 347 20.24 3.93 6.10
N ASN A 348 21.07 4.44 7.00
CA ASN A 348 21.76 3.62 8.00
C ASN A 348 20.76 3.01 8.98
N ASP A 349 21.19 2.02 9.73
CA ASP A 349 20.32 1.29 10.65
C ASP A 349 19.74 2.19 11.75
N GLU A 350 20.49 3.17 12.24
CA GLU A 350 20.04 4.11 13.26
C GLU A 350 18.87 4.96 12.78
N LEU A 351 19.01 5.57 11.62
CA LEU A 351 17.93 6.37 11.00
C LEU A 351 16.75 5.51 10.59
N ALA A 352 16.97 4.28 10.15
CA ALA A 352 15.88 3.36 9.81
C ALA A 352 15.10 2.94 11.06
N HIS A 353 15.77 2.64 12.17
CA HIS A 353 15.11 2.28 13.45
C HIS A 353 14.35 3.44 14.09
N SER A 354 14.87 4.66 14.00
CA SER A 354 14.23 5.87 14.54
C SER A 354 13.14 6.46 13.65
N SER A 355 12.78 5.78 12.58
CA SER A 355 11.75 6.25 11.66
C SER A 355 10.33 5.97 12.17
N ILE A 356 9.44 6.90 11.90
CA ILE A 356 8.00 6.76 12.14
C ILE A 356 7.25 7.07 10.84
N ARG A 357 6.33 6.20 10.50
CA ARG A 357 5.35 6.44 9.44
C ARG A 357 4.08 7.03 10.07
N PHE A 358 3.81 8.29 9.74
CA PHE A 358 2.54 8.94 10.02
C PHE A 358 1.66 8.87 8.78
N THR A 359 0.43 8.44 8.94
CA THR A 359 -0.55 8.53 7.86
C THR A 359 -1.84 9.14 8.37
N VAL A 360 -2.20 10.26 7.75
CA VAL A 360 -3.45 10.99 8.02
C VAL A 360 -4.55 10.52 7.08
N GLY A 361 -5.79 10.62 7.49
CA GLY A 361 -6.91 10.09 6.73
C GLY A 361 -8.18 10.90 6.85
N ARG A 362 -9.27 10.28 6.37
CA ARG A 362 -10.62 10.89 6.30
C ARG A 362 -11.08 11.51 7.61
N PHE A 363 -10.81 10.86 8.72
CA PHE A 363 -11.31 11.25 10.03
C PHE A 363 -10.28 12.01 10.89
N THR A 364 -9.08 12.26 10.36
CA THR A 364 -8.08 13.05 11.07
C THR A 364 -8.49 14.51 11.15
N THR A 365 -8.38 15.10 12.35
CA THR A 365 -8.70 16.50 12.62
C THR A 365 -7.43 17.35 12.75
N GLU A 366 -7.59 18.66 12.62
CA GLU A 366 -6.49 19.61 12.81
C GLU A 366 -5.98 19.64 14.27
N GLN A 367 -6.89 19.49 15.23
CA GLN A 367 -6.53 19.41 16.66
C GLN A 367 -5.69 18.17 16.98
N GLU A 368 -5.98 17.03 16.34
CA GLU A 368 -5.17 15.82 16.46
C GLU A 368 -3.76 16.04 15.93
N VAL A 369 -3.62 16.72 14.80
CA VAL A 369 -2.31 17.07 14.22
C VAL A 369 -1.52 17.98 15.16
N ASP A 370 -2.16 19.02 15.73
CA ASP A 370 -1.52 19.92 16.69
C ASP A 370 -1.03 19.16 17.94
N PHE A 371 -1.87 18.31 18.49
CA PHE A 371 -1.50 17.47 19.65
C PHE A 371 -0.28 16.58 19.33
N VAL A 372 -0.25 15.94 18.16
CA VAL A 372 0.85 15.07 17.75
C VAL A 372 2.15 15.87 17.60
N ILE A 373 2.11 17.06 17.02
CA ILE A 373 3.27 17.94 16.89
C ILE A 373 3.83 18.29 18.28
N ASP A 374 3.00 18.73 19.21
CA ASP A 374 3.41 19.10 20.56
C ASP A 374 3.97 17.91 21.33
N LEU A 375 3.32 16.75 21.21
CA LEU A 375 3.77 15.52 21.85
C LEU A 375 5.15 15.09 21.35
N LEU A 376 5.36 15.03 20.04
CA LEU A 376 6.63 14.61 19.44
C LEU A 376 7.76 15.56 19.83
N ASN A 377 7.54 16.89 19.74
CA ASN A 377 8.53 17.88 20.16
C ASN A 377 8.97 17.65 21.62
N SER A 378 8.00 17.47 22.53
CA SER A 378 8.30 17.23 23.95
C SER A 378 8.99 15.91 24.20
N LYS A 379 8.54 14.80 23.58
CA LYS A 379 9.08 13.46 23.84
C LYS A 379 10.47 13.26 23.23
N ILE A 380 10.71 13.75 22.02
CA ILE A 380 12.02 13.65 21.36
C ILE A 380 13.05 14.45 22.13
N ALA A 381 12.74 15.67 22.58
CA ALA A 381 13.64 16.45 23.42
C ALA A 381 14.07 15.67 24.67
N LYS A 382 13.10 15.08 25.41
CA LYS A 382 13.38 14.29 26.61
C LYS A 382 14.21 13.03 26.34
N LEU A 383 13.96 12.33 25.23
CA LEU A 383 14.73 11.13 24.89
C LEU A 383 16.17 11.49 24.52
N ARG A 384 16.39 12.62 23.84
CA ARG A 384 17.72 13.12 23.49
C ARG A 384 18.53 13.56 24.69
N GLU A 385 17.90 14.14 25.72
CA GLU A 385 18.56 14.46 27.01
C GLU A 385 19.20 13.22 27.66
N LEU A 386 18.70 12.03 27.36
CA LEU A 386 19.21 10.76 27.86
C LEU A 386 20.18 10.04 26.90
N SER A 387 20.43 10.62 25.72
CA SER A 387 21.26 10.02 24.67
C SER A 387 22.70 10.55 24.72
N PRO A 388 23.70 9.71 25.01
CA PRO A 388 25.11 10.12 24.94
C PRO A 388 25.53 10.60 23.54
N LEU A 389 24.93 10.03 22.49
CA LEU A 389 25.20 10.42 21.11
C LEU A 389 24.72 11.84 20.82
N TRP A 390 23.59 12.22 21.41
CA TRP A 390 23.07 13.59 21.30
C TRP A 390 23.99 14.60 21.98
N GLU A 391 24.49 14.27 23.19
CA GLU A 391 25.46 15.11 23.91
C GLU A 391 26.74 15.32 23.09
N MET A 392 27.31 14.25 22.56
CA MET A 392 28.47 14.30 21.66
C MET A 392 28.24 15.17 20.42
N HIS A 393 27.04 15.00 19.80
CA HIS A 393 26.67 15.83 18.65
C HIS A 393 26.59 17.32 19.00
N GLN A 394 26.01 17.68 20.14
CA GLN A 394 25.95 19.06 20.62
C GLN A 394 27.34 19.64 20.95
N GLU A 395 28.27 18.82 21.38
CA GLU A 395 29.68 19.19 21.58
C GLU A 395 30.49 19.30 20.28
N GLY A 396 29.88 19.01 19.13
CA GLY A 396 30.52 19.06 17.82
C GLY A 396 31.49 17.92 17.53
N ILE A 397 31.36 16.80 18.23
CA ILE A 397 32.16 15.60 18.01
C ILE A 397 31.67 14.90 16.75
N ASP A 398 32.59 14.62 15.82
CA ASP A 398 32.29 13.83 14.62
C ASP A 398 32.14 12.36 14.98
N LEU A 399 30.89 11.88 15.03
CA LEU A 399 30.54 10.51 15.38
C LEU A 399 31.04 9.47 14.37
N SER A 400 31.33 9.88 13.15
CA SER A 400 31.88 8.98 12.12
C SER A 400 33.33 8.53 12.41
N THR A 401 34.01 9.27 13.31
CA THR A 401 35.40 8.99 13.70
C THR A 401 35.52 8.11 14.94
N ILE A 402 34.39 7.75 15.57
CA ILE A 402 34.41 6.97 16.80
C ILE A 402 34.46 5.47 16.47
N GLU A 403 35.54 4.81 16.87
CA GLU A 403 35.62 3.34 16.84
C GLU A 403 34.78 2.77 17.99
N TRP A 404 33.64 2.18 17.66
CA TRP A 404 32.82 1.45 18.62
C TRP A 404 33.44 0.10 18.90
N ALA A 405 33.76 -0.17 20.17
CA ALA A 405 34.23 -1.51 20.58
C ALA A 405 33.07 -2.50 20.30
N ALA A 406 33.32 -3.46 19.41
CA ALA A 406 32.42 -4.57 19.20
C ALA A 406 32.31 -5.40 20.50
N HIS A 407 31.13 -5.45 21.10
CA HIS A 407 30.78 -6.32 22.21
C HIS A 407 30.08 -7.58 21.72
#